data_eefc5394352f44303317c4649ecab900
#
_entry.id   eefc5394352f44303317c4649ecab900
#
_cell.length_a   1.000
_cell.length_b   1.000
_cell.length_c   1.000
_cell.angle_alpha   90.00
_cell.angle_beta   90.00
_cell.angle_gamma   90.00
#
_symmetry.space_group_name_H-M   'P 1'
#
loop_
_entity.id
_entity.type
_entity.pdbx_description
1 polymer ?
#
loop_
_entity_poly.entity_id
_entity_poly.type
_entity_poly.pdbx_seq_one_letter_code
_entity_poly.pdbx_strand_id
1 'polypeptide(L)'
;MPVMSYEDKKNDYLLGFASTQQVRSEQEQALPVNPLRHHNPYGVIMVDAAADISSAMAQHPRMRVLPLTIQLQGRTILDKGLHEKRGELRELGREHLRAAQIVPPSVEGLEYRLYPNIALNADWLIYMGSMRALSNPADALQTLLLQHREEIRELRRSRGLPPDLQVLCLDGGSMLAGPALQARVLVKKLDAGEPAAEVAHVATQLSVMTRQWLIPRHPGDLASALSKLSNPALEPWVQAASLGLNQLLNPYPVLVSDANGLFCGFRAKRWRSAVAEVFSIAEQAIQDGGVQGTQLQISYDGSIRELQAWPEFAQLRERADSMQVRLHVTHMSLAGRIWASTGSISLALLQPSIREGQAPV
;
A
#
# COMPACT_ATOMS: atom_id res chain seq x y z
N MET A 1 -30.32 -21.10 17.88
CA MET A 1 -29.05 -20.43 18.12
C MET A 1 -29.35 -19.06 18.69
N PRO A 2 -28.84 -18.66 19.87
CA PRO A 2 -29.11 -17.35 20.43
C PRO A 2 -28.41 -16.29 19.53
N VAL A 3 -29.17 -15.26 19.19
CA VAL A 3 -28.66 -14.06 18.48
C VAL A 3 -27.81 -13.31 19.48
N MET A 4 -26.50 -13.20 19.24
CA MET A 4 -25.59 -12.40 20.05
C MET A 4 -26.08 -10.95 20.07
N SER A 5 -26.10 -10.34 21.26
CA SER A 5 -26.50 -8.95 21.44
C SER A 5 -25.51 -7.99 20.76
N TYR A 6 -25.94 -6.76 20.50
CA TYR A 6 -25.11 -5.71 19.95
C TYR A 6 -23.86 -5.42 20.83
N GLU A 7 -23.99 -5.60 22.15
CA GLU A 7 -22.90 -5.45 23.11
C GLU A 7 -21.90 -6.61 23.08
N ASP A 8 -22.34 -7.83 22.84
CA ASP A 8 -21.45 -8.99 22.66
C ASP A 8 -20.60 -8.84 21.39
N LYS A 9 -21.20 -8.32 20.31
CA LYS A 9 -20.45 -7.98 19.07
C LYS A 9 -19.42 -6.88 19.30
N LYS A 10 -19.74 -5.90 20.15
CA LYS A 10 -18.85 -4.81 20.52
C LYS A 10 -17.65 -5.31 21.33
N ASN A 11 -17.82 -6.30 22.19
CA ASN A 11 -16.77 -6.92 22.98
C ASN A 11 -15.84 -7.82 22.15
N ASP A 12 -16.34 -8.54 21.15
CA ASP A 12 -15.51 -9.32 20.22
C ASP A 12 -14.62 -8.43 19.31
N TYR A 13 -15.11 -7.21 18.99
CA TYR A 13 -14.26 -6.19 18.37
C TYR A 13 -13.12 -5.71 19.29
N LEU A 14 -13.27 -5.89 20.60
CA LEU A 14 -12.36 -5.37 21.63
C LEU A 14 -11.31 -6.38 22.11
N LEU A 15 -11.42 -7.68 21.78
CA LEU A 15 -10.45 -8.70 22.22
C LEU A 15 -9.05 -8.59 21.60
N GLY A 16 -8.82 -7.62 20.74
CA GLY A 16 -7.49 -7.17 20.32
C GLY A 16 -7.13 -5.77 20.81
N PHE A 17 -7.94 -5.16 21.72
CA PHE A 17 -7.78 -3.77 22.16
C PHE A 17 -7.91 -3.67 23.67
N ALA A 18 -7.08 -2.79 24.23
CA ALA A 18 -7.28 -2.26 25.56
C ALA A 18 -8.74 -1.79 25.74
N SER A 19 -9.32 -2.03 26.90
CA SER A 19 -10.71 -1.66 27.20
C SER A 19 -11.00 -0.21 26.82
N THR A 20 -12.24 0.12 26.49
CA THR A 20 -12.65 1.48 26.11
C THR A 20 -12.22 2.53 27.16
N GLN A 21 -12.10 2.13 28.43
CA GLN A 21 -11.55 2.96 29.50
C GLN A 21 -10.03 3.14 29.40
N GLN A 22 -9.29 2.11 29.02
CA GLN A 22 -7.85 2.21 28.77
C GLN A 22 -7.52 3.09 27.56
N VAL A 23 -8.29 2.98 26.49
CA VAL A 23 -8.17 3.85 25.32
C VAL A 23 -8.51 5.31 25.67
N ARG A 24 -9.54 5.55 26.49
CA ARG A 24 -9.86 6.89 27.00
C ARG A 24 -8.78 7.44 27.93
N SER A 25 -8.26 6.63 28.85
CA SER A 25 -7.18 7.06 29.76
C SER A 25 -5.85 7.31 29.02
N GLU A 26 -5.57 6.58 27.94
CA GLU A 26 -4.42 6.85 27.06
C GLU A 26 -4.63 8.09 26.18
N GLN A 27 -5.87 8.44 25.87
CA GLN A 27 -6.25 9.67 25.14
C GLN A 27 -6.21 10.92 26.04
N GLU A 28 -6.50 10.78 27.34
CA GLU A 28 -6.39 11.86 28.33
C GLU A 28 -4.95 12.16 28.75
N GLN A 29 -4.04 11.20 28.59
CA GLN A 29 -2.61 11.48 28.68
C GLN A 29 -2.22 12.30 27.46
N ALA A 30 -2.00 13.59 27.66
CA ALA A 30 -1.63 14.55 26.63
C ALA A 30 -0.54 13.98 25.72
N LEU A 31 -0.94 13.52 24.52
CA LEU A 31 0.02 13.06 23.52
C LEU A 31 1.06 14.17 23.31
N PRO A 32 2.35 13.88 23.46
CA PRO A 32 3.37 14.90 23.32
C PRO A 32 3.29 15.47 21.91
N VAL A 33 3.14 16.79 21.80
CA VAL A 33 3.28 17.49 20.52
C VAL A 33 4.70 17.20 20.04
N ASN A 34 4.83 16.75 18.80
CA ASN A 34 6.12 16.41 18.23
C ASN A 34 7.07 17.62 18.31
N PRO A 35 8.22 17.53 19.02
CA PRO A 35 9.14 18.65 19.23
C PRO A 35 9.76 19.21 17.94
N LEU A 36 9.67 18.47 16.80
CA LEU A 36 10.17 18.93 15.50
C LEU A 36 9.27 20.00 14.83
N ARG A 37 8.18 20.41 15.49
CA ARG A 37 7.17 21.32 14.90
C ARG A 37 7.53 22.82 14.95
N HIS A 38 8.60 23.21 15.61
CA HIS A 38 8.76 24.61 15.99
C HIS A 38 9.12 25.59 14.86
N HIS A 39 9.42 25.12 13.62
CA HIS A 39 9.85 26.04 12.55
C HIS A 39 9.30 25.79 11.13
N ASN A 40 8.70 24.61 10.83
CA ASN A 40 8.13 24.32 9.51
C ASN A 40 6.86 23.45 9.63
N PRO A 41 5.86 23.62 8.75
CA PRO A 41 4.68 22.75 8.69
C PRO A 41 5.10 21.27 8.61
N TYR A 42 4.59 20.45 9.55
CA TYR A 42 4.98 19.05 9.66
C TYR A 42 4.12 18.17 8.74
N GLY A 43 4.74 17.64 7.69
CA GLY A 43 4.10 16.71 6.75
C GLY A 43 4.18 15.25 7.21
N VAL A 44 3.07 14.52 7.05
CA VAL A 44 2.93 13.10 7.31
C VAL A 44 2.42 12.41 6.06
N ILE A 45 3.04 11.30 5.71
CA ILE A 45 2.61 10.42 4.61
C ILE A 45 1.81 9.28 5.20
N MET A 46 0.65 9.00 4.61
CA MET A 46 -0.19 7.86 4.98
C MET A 46 -0.39 6.95 3.77
N VAL A 47 -0.30 5.66 3.99
CA VAL A 47 -0.66 4.60 3.04
C VAL A 47 -1.67 3.66 3.68
N ASP A 48 -2.40 2.88 2.89
CA ASP A 48 -3.18 1.78 3.44
C ASP A 48 -2.31 0.55 3.74
N ALA A 49 -2.88 -0.41 4.48
CA ALA A 49 -2.17 -1.62 4.90
C ALA A 49 -1.82 -2.57 3.73
N ALA A 50 -2.34 -2.33 2.52
CA ALA A 50 -1.96 -3.08 1.32
C ALA A 50 -0.69 -2.53 0.66
N ALA A 51 -0.20 -1.38 1.06
CA ALA A 51 1.12 -0.91 0.68
C ALA A 51 2.18 -1.74 1.41
N ASP A 52 3.00 -2.44 0.66
CA ASP A 52 3.97 -3.37 1.22
C ASP A 52 5.24 -2.64 1.72
N ILE A 53 5.05 -1.79 2.73
CA ILE A 53 6.15 -1.07 3.39
C ILE A 53 6.89 -1.96 4.39
N SER A 54 8.16 -1.68 4.64
CA SER A 54 8.94 -2.37 5.67
C SER A 54 8.53 -1.94 7.08
N SER A 55 8.80 -2.78 8.10
CA SER A 55 8.55 -2.44 9.51
C SER A 55 9.28 -1.15 9.92
N ALA A 56 10.51 -0.95 9.45
CA ALA A 56 11.26 0.28 9.69
C ALA A 56 10.57 1.51 9.09
N MET A 57 9.99 1.37 7.88
CA MET A 57 9.24 2.44 7.24
C MET A 57 7.93 2.72 7.97
N ALA A 58 7.22 1.67 8.43
CA ALA A 58 5.98 1.82 9.19
C ALA A 58 6.18 2.53 10.56
N GLN A 59 7.37 2.40 11.14
CA GLN A 59 7.75 3.05 12.41
C GLN A 59 8.31 4.47 12.20
N HIS A 60 8.48 4.90 10.96
CA HIS A 60 9.03 6.22 10.68
C HIS A 60 8.11 7.34 11.22
N PRO A 61 8.65 8.40 11.88
CA PRO A 61 7.83 9.46 12.48
C PRO A 61 6.85 10.13 11.50
N ARG A 62 7.24 10.25 10.23
CA ARG A 62 6.43 10.83 9.17
C ARG A 62 5.52 9.84 8.46
N MET A 63 5.46 8.59 8.91
CA MET A 63 4.67 7.54 8.26
C MET A 63 3.46 7.15 9.09
N ARG A 64 2.34 6.91 8.43
CA ARG A 64 1.13 6.35 9.04
C ARG A 64 0.58 5.26 8.12
N VAL A 65 0.00 4.23 8.72
CA VAL A 65 -0.66 3.15 8.01
C VAL A 65 -2.14 3.17 8.34
N LEU A 66 -2.96 3.33 7.31
CA LEU A 66 -4.40 3.19 7.40
C LEU A 66 -4.74 1.70 7.40
N PRO A 67 -5.32 1.17 8.47
CA PRO A 67 -5.62 -0.25 8.54
C PRO A 67 -6.73 -0.64 7.57
N LEU A 68 -6.66 -1.88 7.06
CA LEU A 68 -7.72 -2.51 6.29
C LEU A 68 -8.42 -3.57 7.13
N THR A 69 -9.70 -3.73 6.93
CA THR A 69 -10.49 -4.77 7.57
C THR A 69 -10.57 -5.99 6.67
N ILE A 70 -10.24 -7.16 7.21
CA ILE A 70 -10.29 -8.44 6.50
C ILE A 70 -11.32 -9.32 7.18
N GLN A 71 -12.30 -9.78 6.43
CA GLN A 71 -13.26 -10.81 6.86
C GLN A 71 -12.76 -12.18 6.42
N LEU A 72 -12.55 -13.07 7.38
CA LEU A 72 -12.05 -14.42 7.15
C LEU A 72 -12.83 -15.40 8.03
N GLN A 73 -13.61 -16.30 7.40
CA GLN A 73 -14.34 -17.37 8.11
C GLN A 73 -15.15 -16.87 9.30
N GLY A 74 -15.89 -15.79 9.12
CA GLY A 74 -16.73 -15.18 10.17
C GLY A 74 -15.94 -14.39 11.23
N ARG A 75 -14.61 -14.28 11.09
CA ARG A 75 -13.76 -13.43 11.93
C ARG A 75 -13.41 -12.15 11.21
N THR A 76 -13.35 -11.07 11.96
CA THR A 76 -12.87 -9.78 11.46
C THR A 76 -11.43 -9.58 11.94
N ILE A 77 -10.51 -9.42 10.99
CA ILE A 77 -9.10 -9.19 11.25
C ILE A 77 -8.77 -7.76 10.80
N LEU A 78 -8.06 -7.03 11.63
CA LEU A 78 -7.53 -5.73 11.27
C LEU A 78 -6.10 -5.88 10.77
N ASP A 79 -5.91 -5.67 9.48
CA ASP A 79 -4.57 -5.57 8.90
C ASP A 79 -4.01 -4.18 9.12
N LYS A 80 -2.94 -4.09 9.91
CA LYS A 80 -2.22 -2.84 10.21
C LYS A 80 -0.96 -2.67 9.35
N GLY A 81 -0.75 -3.53 8.35
CA GLY A 81 0.45 -3.52 7.52
C GLY A 81 1.75 -3.88 8.27
N LEU A 82 1.68 -4.17 9.58
CA LEU A 82 2.85 -4.49 10.40
C LEU A 82 3.21 -5.96 10.29
N HIS A 83 4.40 -6.25 9.79
CA HIS A 83 4.85 -7.62 9.47
C HIS A 83 5.14 -8.51 10.69
N GLU A 84 5.32 -7.92 11.88
CA GLU A 84 5.83 -8.63 13.07
C GLU A 84 4.82 -9.56 13.77
N LYS A 85 3.52 -9.31 13.62
CA LYS A 85 2.46 -10.17 14.20
C LYS A 85 1.93 -11.24 13.24
N ARG A 86 2.68 -11.58 12.20
CA ARG A 86 2.24 -12.45 11.09
C ARG A 86 2.40 -13.96 11.32
N GLY A 87 2.87 -14.44 12.45
CA GLY A 87 3.05 -15.87 12.66
C GLY A 87 1.83 -16.69 12.19
N GLU A 88 0.69 -16.49 12.84
CA GLU A 88 -0.55 -17.22 12.52
C GLU A 88 -1.14 -16.85 11.14
N LEU A 89 -1.07 -15.57 10.75
CA LEU A 89 -1.64 -15.11 9.47
C LEU A 89 -0.78 -15.51 8.26
N ARG A 90 0.50 -15.77 8.47
CA ARG A 90 1.41 -16.26 7.43
C ARG A 90 1.16 -17.73 7.11
N GLU A 91 0.67 -18.49 8.08
CA GLU A 91 0.32 -19.91 7.95
C GLU A 91 -1.04 -20.13 7.29
N LEU A 92 -1.82 -19.05 7.05
CA LEU A 92 -3.08 -19.15 6.32
C LEU A 92 -2.83 -19.73 4.93
N GLY A 93 -3.36 -20.93 4.74
CA GLY A 93 -3.29 -21.62 3.47
C GLY A 93 -4.07 -20.89 2.38
N ARG A 94 -3.78 -21.22 1.14
CA ARG A 94 -4.38 -20.63 -0.06
C ARG A 94 -5.92 -20.64 -0.04
N GLU A 95 -6.55 -21.71 0.45
CA GLU A 95 -8.01 -21.83 0.52
C GLU A 95 -8.63 -20.81 1.47
N HIS A 96 -8.02 -20.55 2.61
CA HIS A 96 -8.46 -19.54 3.55
C HIS A 96 -8.40 -18.13 2.93
N LEU A 97 -7.30 -17.82 2.23
CA LEU A 97 -7.14 -16.52 1.58
C LEU A 97 -8.12 -16.32 0.42
N ARG A 98 -8.46 -17.37 -0.32
CA ARG A 98 -9.51 -17.31 -1.36
C ARG A 98 -10.90 -17.00 -0.79
N ALA A 99 -11.18 -17.45 0.42
CA ALA A 99 -12.44 -17.17 1.12
C ALA A 99 -12.47 -15.80 1.80
N ALA A 100 -11.30 -15.16 1.97
CA ALA A 100 -11.18 -13.87 2.62
C ALA A 100 -11.72 -12.73 1.74
N GLN A 101 -12.22 -11.67 2.40
CA GLN A 101 -12.65 -10.43 1.77
C GLN A 101 -12.02 -9.24 2.48
N ILE A 102 -11.56 -8.27 1.70
CA ILE A 102 -11.09 -6.99 2.22
C ILE A 102 -12.28 -6.04 2.18
N VAL A 103 -12.58 -5.45 3.32
CA VAL A 103 -13.66 -4.47 3.47
C VAL A 103 -13.01 -3.13 3.79
N PRO A 104 -13.38 -2.05 3.09
CA PRO A 104 -12.93 -0.72 3.45
C PRO A 104 -13.23 -0.43 4.93
N PRO A 105 -12.37 0.31 5.64
CA PRO A 105 -12.65 0.69 7.01
C PRO A 105 -13.90 1.57 7.07
N SER A 106 -14.73 1.38 8.09
CA SER A 106 -15.82 2.31 8.36
C SER A 106 -15.30 3.61 8.97
N VAL A 107 -16.09 4.68 8.87
CA VAL A 107 -15.75 5.96 9.48
C VAL A 107 -15.55 5.81 10.98
N GLU A 108 -16.47 5.10 11.66
CA GLU A 108 -16.41 4.83 13.10
C GLU A 108 -15.15 4.00 13.48
N GLY A 109 -14.76 3.06 12.62
CA GLY A 109 -13.54 2.27 12.81
C GLY A 109 -12.26 3.09 12.68
N LEU A 110 -12.27 4.18 11.92
CA LEU A 110 -11.18 5.12 11.79
C LEU A 110 -11.13 6.16 12.89
N GLU A 111 -12.29 6.61 13.40
CA GLU A 111 -12.43 7.67 14.38
C GLU A 111 -11.57 7.43 15.63
N TYR A 112 -11.69 6.26 16.25
CA TYR A 112 -10.94 5.90 17.45
C TYR A 112 -9.42 5.85 17.27
N ARG A 113 -8.91 5.73 16.04
CA ARG A 113 -7.51 5.39 15.78
C ARG A 113 -6.69 6.52 15.22
N LEU A 114 -7.32 7.33 14.40
CA LEU A 114 -6.62 8.30 13.59
C LEU A 114 -6.86 9.73 14.08
N TYR A 115 -8.06 9.99 14.55
CA TYR A 115 -8.54 11.33 14.76
C TYR A 115 -7.64 12.20 15.65
N PRO A 116 -7.37 11.90 16.93
CA PRO A 116 -6.57 12.81 17.76
C PRO A 116 -5.10 12.81 17.33
N ASN A 117 -4.60 11.66 16.91
CA ASN A 117 -3.20 11.48 16.57
C ASN A 117 -2.82 12.27 15.31
N ILE A 118 -3.64 12.19 14.25
CA ILE A 118 -3.42 12.96 13.03
C ILE A 118 -3.63 14.44 13.29
N ALA A 119 -4.72 14.80 13.96
CA ALA A 119 -5.06 16.20 14.23
C ALA A 119 -3.95 16.95 14.96
N LEU A 120 -3.24 16.30 15.89
CA LEU A 120 -2.21 16.92 16.70
C LEU A 120 -0.79 16.76 16.13
N ASN A 121 -0.54 15.74 15.31
CA ASN A 121 0.80 15.38 14.87
C ASN A 121 1.09 15.63 13.39
N ALA A 122 0.17 16.30 12.67
CA ALA A 122 0.40 16.71 11.29
C ALA A 122 -0.14 18.13 11.04
N ASP A 123 0.50 18.86 10.13
CA ASP A 123 -0.03 20.06 9.50
C ASP A 123 -0.45 19.74 8.06
N TRP A 124 0.25 18.78 7.45
CA TRP A 124 -0.09 18.18 6.16
C TRP A 124 -0.22 16.67 6.30
N LEU A 125 -1.33 16.12 5.85
CA LEU A 125 -1.57 14.70 5.66
C LEU A 125 -1.66 14.40 4.16
N ILE A 126 -0.69 13.65 3.64
CA ILE A 126 -0.70 13.19 2.25
C ILE A 126 -0.99 11.69 2.28
N TYR A 127 -2.22 11.31 1.93
CA TYR A 127 -2.59 9.92 1.75
C TYR A 127 -2.31 9.48 0.32
N MET A 128 -1.47 8.46 0.17
CA MET A 128 -1.15 7.79 -1.08
C MET A 128 -1.62 6.34 -0.98
N GLY A 129 -2.83 6.08 -1.40
CA GLY A 129 -3.46 4.77 -1.28
C GLY A 129 -3.12 3.81 -2.40
N SER A 130 -3.42 2.53 -2.19
CA SER A 130 -3.55 1.56 -3.27
C SER A 130 -4.60 2.02 -4.27
N MET A 131 -4.51 1.54 -5.52
CA MET A 131 -5.45 1.95 -6.57
C MET A 131 -6.91 1.86 -6.10
N ARG A 132 -7.66 2.91 -6.36
CA ARG A 132 -9.05 3.08 -5.93
C ARG A 132 -9.96 1.94 -6.40
N ALA A 133 -9.61 1.32 -7.53
CA ALA A 133 -10.33 0.20 -8.08
C ALA A 133 -10.35 -1.04 -7.16
N LEU A 134 -9.32 -1.24 -6.32
CA LEU A 134 -9.21 -2.38 -5.38
C LEU A 134 -9.89 -2.08 -4.06
N SER A 135 -9.68 -0.89 -3.52
CA SER A 135 -10.22 -0.45 -2.24
C SER A 135 -10.16 1.06 -2.18
N ASN A 136 -11.16 1.68 -1.59
CA ASN A 136 -11.20 3.14 -1.47
C ASN A 136 -11.32 3.60 -0.01
N PRO A 137 -10.32 3.36 0.83
CA PRO A 137 -10.32 3.85 2.21
C PRO A 137 -10.17 5.38 2.29
N ALA A 138 -9.78 6.04 1.19
CA ALA A 138 -9.68 7.48 1.11
C ALA A 138 -11.03 8.18 1.37
N ASP A 139 -12.14 7.62 0.86
CA ASP A 139 -13.47 8.21 1.04
C ASP A 139 -13.89 8.19 2.50
N ALA A 140 -13.64 7.08 3.22
CA ALA A 140 -13.89 6.98 4.65
C ALA A 140 -13.01 7.96 5.45
N LEU A 141 -11.74 8.10 5.08
CA LEU A 141 -10.81 9.06 5.69
C LEU A 141 -11.26 10.50 5.46
N GLN A 142 -11.63 10.86 4.23
CA GLN A 142 -12.12 12.21 3.92
C GLN A 142 -13.43 12.51 4.66
N THR A 143 -14.36 11.55 4.70
CA THR A 143 -15.63 11.70 5.44
C THR A 143 -15.37 11.93 6.92
N LEU A 144 -14.50 11.15 7.55
CA LEU A 144 -14.09 11.33 8.94
C LEU A 144 -13.55 12.74 9.20
N LEU A 145 -12.60 13.18 8.39
CA LEU A 145 -11.96 14.47 8.57
C LEU A 145 -12.91 15.65 8.33
N LEU A 146 -13.88 15.50 7.44
CA LEU A 146 -14.93 16.49 7.21
C LEU A 146 -15.93 16.55 8.37
N GLN A 147 -16.37 15.40 8.89
CA GLN A 147 -17.30 15.32 10.04
C GLN A 147 -16.71 15.95 11.29
N HIS A 148 -15.41 15.78 11.53
CA HIS A 148 -14.74 16.29 12.73
C HIS A 148 -13.95 17.58 12.49
N ARG A 149 -14.21 18.29 11.40
CA ARG A 149 -13.40 19.47 10.99
C ARG A 149 -13.31 20.54 12.07
N GLU A 150 -14.45 20.91 12.69
CA GLU A 150 -14.47 21.96 13.70
C GLU A 150 -13.83 21.50 15.01
N GLU A 151 -14.05 20.26 15.42
CA GLU A 151 -13.38 19.66 16.58
C GLU A 151 -11.86 19.60 16.39
N ILE A 152 -11.40 19.24 15.18
CA ILE A 152 -9.98 19.28 14.82
C ILE A 152 -9.43 20.70 14.98
N ARG A 153 -10.15 21.69 14.49
CA ARG A 153 -9.74 23.09 14.58
C ARG A 153 -9.64 23.57 16.03
N GLU A 154 -10.63 23.25 16.86
CA GLU A 154 -10.64 23.61 18.28
C GLU A 154 -9.50 22.93 19.02
N LEU A 155 -9.33 21.61 18.80
CA LEU A 155 -8.26 20.83 19.40
C LEU A 155 -6.88 21.39 19.02
N ARG A 156 -6.68 21.78 17.78
CA ARG A 156 -5.43 22.35 17.29
C ARG A 156 -5.18 23.74 17.88
N ARG A 157 -6.21 24.62 17.93
CA ARG A 157 -6.10 25.93 18.59
C ARG A 157 -5.74 25.82 20.07
N SER A 158 -6.35 24.89 20.80
CA SER A 158 -6.06 24.65 22.22
C SER A 158 -4.60 24.23 22.48
N ARG A 159 -3.92 23.75 21.44
CA ARG A 159 -2.50 23.35 21.46
C ARG A 159 -1.56 24.35 20.80
N GLY A 160 -2.05 25.52 20.44
CA GLY A 160 -1.25 26.55 19.76
C GLY A 160 -0.81 26.19 18.35
N LEU A 161 -1.53 25.27 17.68
CA LEU A 161 -1.25 24.83 16.32
C LEU A 161 -2.09 25.61 15.32
N PRO A 162 -1.65 25.71 14.04
CA PRO A 162 -2.49 26.22 12.96
C PRO A 162 -3.83 25.46 12.93
N PRO A 163 -4.98 26.14 12.86
CA PRO A 163 -6.28 25.49 13.02
C PRO A 163 -6.59 24.49 11.91
N ASP A 164 -6.13 24.74 10.70
CA ASP A 164 -6.43 23.90 9.55
C ASP A 164 -5.38 22.82 9.34
N LEU A 165 -5.84 21.56 9.34
CA LEU A 165 -5.08 20.41 8.85
C LEU A 165 -5.25 20.33 7.33
N GLN A 166 -4.15 20.43 6.59
CA GLN A 166 -4.16 20.23 5.14
C GLN A 166 -4.18 18.75 4.81
N VAL A 167 -5.12 18.31 3.98
CA VAL A 167 -5.28 16.89 3.61
C VAL A 167 -5.31 16.74 2.10
N LEU A 168 -4.47 15.86 1.60
CA LEU A 168 -4.42 15.47 0.19
C LEU A 168 -4.58 13.95 0.11
N CYS A 169 -5.69 13.48 -0.48
CA CYS A 169 -5.93 12.06 -0.70
C CYS A 169 -5.76 11.75 -2.19
N LEU A 170 -4.84 10.86 -2.51
CA LEU A 170 -4.48 10.50 -3.87
C LEU A 170 -4.68 9.00 -4.11
N ASP A 171 -5.10 8.67 -5.32
CA ASP A 171 -5.03 7.32 -5.86
C ASP A 171 -3.60 7.06 -6.31
N GLY A 172 -2.95 6.04 -5.75
CA GLY A 172 -1.60 5.64 -6.13
C GLY A 172 -1.50 5.01 -7.53
N GLY A 173 -2.64 4.71 -8.17
CA GLY A 173 -2.68 4.09 -9.51
C GLY A 173 -2.07 2.69 -9.58
N SER A 174 -1.67 2.12 -8.44
CA SER A 174 -0.95 0.85 -8.33
C SER A 174 -1.29 0.14 -7.03
N MET A 175 -0.68 -1.03 -6.77
CA MET A 175 -0.89 -1.81 -5.55
C MET A 175 0.45 -2.33 -5.00
N LEU A 176 0.48 -2.79 -3.75
CA LEU A 176 1.61 -3.50 -3.15
C LEU A 176 2.93 -2.69 -3.19
N ALA A 177 3.82 -3.03 -4.14
CA ALA A 177 5.11 -2.37 -4.31
C ALA A 177 5.00 -0.90 -4.74
N GLY A 178 3.99 -0.54 -5.51
CA GLY A 178 3.79 0.83 -6.03
C GLY A 178 3.59 1.86 -4.94
N PRO A 179 2.51 1.79 -4.13
CA PRO A 179 2.28 2.73 -3.03
C PRO A 179 3.43 2.74 -2.00
N ALA A 180 4.08 1.59 -1.78
CA ALA A 180 5.26 1.52 -0.90
C ALA A 180 6.42 2.36 -1.43
N LEU A 181 6.69 2.30 -2.75
CA LEU A 181 7.70 3.12 -3.41
C LEU A 181 7.36 4.61 -3.34
N GLN A 182 6.12 4.96 -3.69
CA GLN A 182 5.63 6.34 -3.66
C GLN A 182 5.78 6.96 -2.26
N ALA A 183 5.32 6.26 -1.23
CA ALA A 183 5.45 6.70 0.16
C ALA A 183 6.91 6.91 0.57
N ARG A 184 7.80 6.02 0.17
CA ARG A 184 9.23 6.12 0.46
C ARG A 184 9.85 7.36 -0.17
N VAL A 185 9.48 7.67 -1.41
CA VAL A 185 9.95 8.88 -2.10
C VAL A 185 9.48 10.14 -1.37
N LEU A 186 8.20 10.19 -0.99
CA LEU A 186 7.63 11.34 -0.30
C LEU A 186 8.25 11.55 1.10
N VAL A 187 8.42 10.45 1.87
CA VAL A 187 9.09 10.54 3.19
C VAL A 187 10.52 11.02 3.04
N LYS A 188 11.28 10.50 2.07
CA LYS A 188 12.66 10.95 1.81
C LYS A 188 12.73 12.46 1.50
N LYS A 189 11.76 12.99 0.75
CA LYS A 189 11.69 14.44 0.45
C LYS A 189 11.40 15.26 1.71
N LEU A 190 10.43 14.83 2.51
CA LEU A 190 10.13 15.48 3.79
C LEU A 190 11.33 15.43 4.77
N ASP A 191 12.09 14.35 4.77
CA ASP A 191 13.30 14.21 5.60
C ASP A 191 14.45 15.08 5.11
N ALA A 192 14.52 15.34 3.80
CA ALA A 192 15.43 16.29 3.20
C ALA A 192 15.06 17.76 3.51
N GLY A 193 13.94 17.99 4.21
CA GLY A 193 13.47 19.32 4.57
C GLY A 193 12.67 20.03 3.47
N GLU A 194 12.26 19.32 2.41
CA GLU A 194 11.38 19.90 1.39
C GLU A 194 10.04 20.31 2.03
N PRO A 195 9.50 21.49 1.69
CA PRO A 195 8.21 21.95 2.21
C PRO A 195 7.09 20.95 1.91
N ALA A 196 6.22 20.71 2.89
CA ALA A 196 5.14 19.71 2.73
C ALA A 196 4.20 20.04 1.55
N ALA A 197 4.00 21.31 1.22
CA ALA A 197 3.22 21.74 0.05
C ALA A 197 3.88 21.32 -1.28
N GLU A 198 5.21 21.42 -1.38
CA GLU A 198 5.95 20.98 -2.56
C GLU A 198 5.96 19.46 -2.68
N VAL A 199 6.11 18.76 -1.54
CA VAL A 199 5.98 17.30 -1.49
C VAL A 199 4.58 16.85 -1.89
N ALA A 200 3.54 17.56 -1.50
CA ALA A 200 2.16 17.32 -1.95
C ALA A 200 2.02 17.49 -3.48
N HIS A 201 2.66 18.51 -4.06
CA HIS A 201 2.68 18.67 -5.52
C HIS A 201 3.39 17.48 -6.21
N VAL A 202 4.54 17.03 -5.71
CA VAL A 202 5.22 15.84 -6.24
C VAL A 202 4.31 14.60 -6.11
N ALA A 203 3.60 14.45 -4.99
CA ALA A 203 2.72 13.32 -4.77
C ALA A 203 1.65 13.17 -5.86
N THR A 204 1.13 14.28 -6.41
CA THR A 204 0.13 14.25 -7.50
C THR A 204 0.67 13.64 -8.81
N GLN A 205 1.98 13.62 -8.99
CA GLN A 205 2.63 13.12 -10.20
C GLN A 205 3.06 11.66 -10.06
N LEU A 206 3.17 11.16 -8.83
CA LEU A 206 3.75 9.83 -8.59
C LEU A 206 2.91 8.69 -9.16
N SER A 207 1.59 8.81 -9.21
CA SER A 207 0.72 7.76 -9.77
C SER A 207 0.99 7.54 -11.27
N VAL A 208 1.19 8.61 -12.03
CA VAL A 208 1.50 8.54 -13.47
C VAL A 208 2.95 8.17 -13.75
N MET A 209 3.86 8.45 -12.81
CA MET A 209 5.28 8.09 -12.92
C MET A 209 5.56 6.66 -12.47
N THR A 210 4.66 6.06 -11.68
CA THR A 210 4.85 4.71 -11.15
C THR A 210 4.50 3.69 -12.22
N ARG A 211 5.48 2.85 -12.56
CA ARG A 211 5.23 1.64 -13.33
C ARG A 211 5.42 0.43 -12.42
N GLN A 212 4.41 -0.42 -12.39
CA GLN A 212 4.38 -1.61 -11.57
C GLN A 212 4.09 -2.85 -12.41
N TRP A 213 4.77 -3.95 -12.08
CA TRP A 213 4.49 -5.29 -12.57
C TRP A 213 3.99 -6.15 -11.43
N LEU A 214 2.95 -6.92 -11.67
CA LEU A 214 2.45 -7.96 -10.77
C LEU A 214 2.48 -9.30 -11.49
N ILE A 215 3.14 -10.29 -10.88
CA ILE A 215 3.28 -11.64 -11.40
C ILE A 215 2.60 -12.59 -10.43
N PRO A 216 1.32 -12.94 -10.67
CA PRO A 216 0.57 -13.83 -9.82
C PRO A 216 1.13 -15.27 -9.90
N ARG A 217 1.34 -15.90 -8.74
CA ARG A 217 1.72 -17.31 -8.70
C ARG A 217 0.55 -18.22 -9.13
N HIS A 218 -0.66 -17.81 -8.81
CA HIS A 218 -1.90 -18.50 -9.10
C HIS A 218 -2.90 -17.56 -9.79
N PRO A 219 -2.83 -17.41 -11.12
CA PRO A 219 -3.65 -16.42 -11.84
C PRO A 219 -5.16 -16.57 -11.60
N GLY A 220 -5.66 -17.82 -11.45
CA GLY A 220 -7.07 -18.05 -11.17
C GLY A 220 -7.55 -17.50 -9.81
N ASP A 221 -6.68 -17.48 -8.81
CA ASP A 221 -7.02 -16.89 -7.51
C ASP A 221 -7.10 -15.37 -7.63
N LEU A 222 -6.15 -14.75 -8.32
CA LEU A 222 -6.19 -13.33 -8.64
C LEU A 222 -7.49 -12.97 -9.39
N ALA A 223 -7.82 -13.69 -10.46
CA ALA A 223 -9.06 -13.44 -11.20
C ALA A 223 -10.29 -13.54 -10.29
N SER A 224 -10.35 -14.58 -9.44
CA SER A 224 -11.43 -14.76 -8.47
C SER A 224 -11.49 -13.64 -7.44
N ALA A 225 -10.35 -13.16 -6.93
CA ALA A 225 -10.30 -12.09 -5.96
C ALA A 225 -10.77 -10.75 -6.56
N LEU A 226 -10.26 -10.41 -7.75
CA LEU A 226 -10.59 -9.15 -8.43
C LEU A 226 -12.04 -9.11 -8.92
N SER A 227 -12.58 -10.24 -9.43
CA SER A 227 -13.98 -10.29 -9.90
C SER A 227 -15.00 -10.04 -8.78
N LYS A 228 -14.67 -10.38 -7.52
CA LYS A 228 -15.54 -10.09 -6.37
C LYS A 228 -15.72 -8.59 -6.10
N LEU A 229 -14.78 -7.76 -6.58
CA LEU A 229 -14.84 -6.32 -6.39
C LEU A 229 -15.83 -5.63 -7.34
N SER A 230 -16.29 -6.34 -8.39
CA SER A 230 -17.25 -5.85 -9.38
C SER A 230 -16.91 -4.47 -9.94
N ASN A 231 -15.60 -4.17 -10.11
CA ASN A 231 -15.13 -2.88 -10.58
C ASN A 231 -14.64 -2.98 -12.03
N PRO A 232 -15.28 -2.26 -12.99
CA PRO A 232 -14.90 -2.31 -14.41
C PRO A 232 -13.44 -1.95 -14.69
N ALA A 233 -12.81 -1.11 -13.87
CA ALA A 233 -11.41 -0.74 -14.03
C ALA A 233 -10.45 -1.92 -13.83
N LEU A 234 -10.89 -3.01 -13.17
CA LEU A 234 -10.11 -4.23 -12.96
C LEU A 234 -10.34 -5.29 -14.06
N GLU A 235 -11.32 -5.08 -14.95
CA GLU A 235 -11.70 -6.04 -15.99
C GLU A 235 -10.51 -6.50 -16.85
N PRO A 236 -9.58 -5.63 -17.30
CA PRO A 236 -8.42 -6.06 -18.06
C PRO A 236 -7.54 -7.07 -17.30
N TRP A 237 -7.40 -6.92 -15.99
CA TRP A 237 -6.63 -7.83 -15.16
C TRP A 237 -7.38 -9.15 -14.91
N VAL A 238 -8.70 -9.07 -14.67
CA VAL A 238 -9.55 -10.26 -14.51
C VAL A 238 -9.49 -11.11 -15.77
N GLN A 239 -9.65 -10.52 -16.94
CA GLN A 239 -9.56 -11.21 -18.22
C GLN A 239 -8.19 -11.82 -18.44
N ALA A 240 -7.12 -11.04 -18.23
CA ALA A 240 -5.76 -11.53 -18.40
C ALA A 240 -5.45 -12.71 -17.47
N ALA A 241 -5.90 -12.68 -16.22
CA ALA A 241 -5.70 -13.75 -15.26
C ALA A 241 -6.57 -14.98 -15.58
N SER A 242 -7.81 -14.78 -16.03
CA SER A 242 -8.75 -15.84 -16.40
C SER A 242 -8.33 -16.59 -17.67
N LEU A 243 -7.89 -15.87 -18.69
CA LEU A 243 -7.42 -16.45 -19.96
C LEU A 243 -6.19 -17.36 -19.75
N GLY A 244 -5.39 -17.09 -18.70
CA GLY A 244 -4.26 -17.95 -18.35
C GLY A 244 -4.65 -19.38 -18.01
N LEU A 245 -5.87 -19.60 -17.51
CA LEU A 245 -6.39 -20.94 -17.19
C LEU A 245 -6.68 -21.77 -18.45
N ASN A 246 -7.00 -21.12 -19.56
CA ASN A 246 -7.38 -21.75 -20.83
C ASN A 246 -6.22 -21.82 -21.84
N GLN A 247 -5.08 -21.17 -21.56
CA GLN A 247 -3.92 -21.16 -22.45
C GLN A 247 -2.81 -22.07 -21.92
N LEU A 248 -2.77 -23.29 -22.42
CA LEU A 248 -1.76 -24.29 -22.06
C LEU A 248 -0.32 -23.84 -22.37
N LEU A 249 -0.14 -22.91 -23.33
CA LEU A 249 1.17 -22.50 -23.80
C LEU A 249 1.85 -21.44 -22.91
N ASN A 250 1.11 -20.43 -22.43
CA ASN A 250 1.64 -19.32 -21.63
C ASN A 250 0.67 -18.93 -20.49
N PRO A 251 0.57 -19.74 -19.42
CA PRO A 251 -0.46 -19.56 -18.39
C PRO A 251 -0.20 -18.40 -17.42
N TYR A 252 1.03 -17.85 -17.36
CA TYR A 252 1.40 -16.83 -16.39
C TYR A 252 1.36 -15.43 -16.99
N PRO A 253 0.31 -14.63 -16.71
CA PRO A 253 0.25 -13.24 -17.12
C PRO A 253 1.19 -12.38 -16.26
N VAL A 254 1.81 -11.40 -16.87
CA VAL A 254 2.46 -10.28 -16.19
C VAL A 254 1.55 -9.07 -16.35
N LEU A 255 1.01 -8.63 -15.22
CA LEU A 255 0.06 -7.53 -15.18
C LEU A 255 0.83 -6.23 -14.92
N VAL A 256 0.47 -5.18 -15.62
CA VAL A 256 1.14 -3.88 -15.54
C VAL A 256 0.13 -2.83 -15.15
N SER A 257 0.52 -1.94 -14.24
CA SER A 257 -0.13 -0.64 -14.05
C SER A 257 0.88 0.48 -14.29
N ASP A 258 0.49 1.44 -15.10
CA ASP A 258 1.27 2.66 -15.38
C ASP A 258 0.32 3.81 -15.77
N ALA A 259 0.87 4.89 -16.32
CA ALA A 259 0.09 6.04 -16.79
C ALA A 259 -1.01 5.70 -17.82
N ASN A 260 -0.88 4.57 -18.52
CA ASN A 260 -1.88 4.10 -19.51
C ASN A 260 -2.97 3.23 -18.86
N GLY A 261 -2.89 2.99 -17.55
CA GLY A 261 -3.86 2.19 -16.80
C GLY A 261 -3.40 0.77 -16.53
N LEU A 262 -4.38 -0.17 -16.52
CA LEU A 262 -4.20 -1.56 -16.13
C LEU A 262 -4.26 -2.46 -17.37
N PHE A 263 -3.21 -3.27 -17.62
CA PHE A 263 -3.18 -4.16 -18.77
C PHE A 263 -2.30 -5.39 -18.53
N CYS A 264 -2.42 -6.39 -19.43
CA CYS A 264 -1.48 -7.50 -19.49
C CYS A 264 -0.32 -7.13 -20.41
N GLY A 265 0.87 -6.94 -19.82
CA GLY A 265 2.07 -6.60 -20.57
C GLY A 265 2.53 -7.76 -21.47
N PHE A 266 2.66 -8.94 -20.89
CA PHE A 266 2.99 -10.17 -21.64
C PHE A 266 2.59 -11.42 -20.86
N ARG A 267 2.84 -12.61 -21.44
CA ARG A 267 2.59 -13.92 -20.82
C ARG A 267 3.80 -14.82 -20.94
N ALA A 268 4.05 -15.62 -19.93
CA ALA A 268 5.17 -16.56 -19.90
C ALA A 268 4.71 -18.01 -19.69
N LYS A 269 5.53 -18.96 -20.17
CA LYS A 269 5.28 -20.40 -19.98
C LYS A 269 5.43 -20.84 -18.53
N ARG A 270 6.33 -20.21 -17.79
CA ARG A 270 6.65 -20.54 -16.40
C ARG A 270 6.65 -19.26 -15.57
N TRP A 271 6.20 -19.38 -14.33
CA TRP A 271 6.20 -18.26 -13.40
C TRP A 271 7.60 -17.66 -13.21
N ARG A 272 8.64 -18.51 -13.06
CA ARG A 272 10.05 -18.05 -12.95
C ARG A 272 10.52 -17.28 -14.18
N SER A 273 10.10 -17.71 -15.36
CA SER A 273 10.44 -16.98 -16.60
C SER A 273 9.79 -15.60 -16.64
N ALA A 274 8.56 -15.48 -16.13
CA ALA A 274 7.89 -14.18 -16.01
C ALA A 274 8.64 -13.25 -15.04
N VAL A 275 9.11 -13.80 -13.91
CA VAL A 275 9.90 -13.02 -12.93
C VAL A 275 11.24 -12.58 -13.53
N ALA A 276 11.96 -13.51 -14.19
CA ALA A 276 13.24 -13.20 -14.83
C ALA A 276 13.12 -12.09 -15.88
N GLU A 277 12.06 -12.14 -16.70
CA GLU A 277 11.77 -11.12 -17.70
C GLU A 277 11.50 -9.74 -17.08
N VAL A 278 10.68 -9.68 -16.02
CA VAL A 278 10.41 -8.41 -15.31
C VAL A 278 11.67 -7.85 -14.65
N PHE A 279 12.53 -8.71 -14.10
CA PHE A 279 13.81 -8.24 -13.55
C PHE A 279 14.73 -7.71 -14.65
N SER A 280 14.78 -8.38 -15.81
CA SER A 280 15.54 -7.91 -16.98
C SER A 280 15.02 -6.55 -17.49
N ILE A 281 13.70 -6.36 -17.55
CA ILE A 281 13.10 -5.06 -17.89
C ILE A 281 13.54 -3.97 -16.88
N ALA A 282 13.54 -4.30 -15.59
CA ALA A 282 13.99 -3.36 -14.57
C ALA A 282 15.48 -3.05 -14.66
N GLU A 283 16.33 -4.05 -14.95
CA GLU A 283 17.78 -3.87 -15.21
C GLU A 283 18.01 -2.94 -16.39
N GLN A 284 17.29 -3.14 -17.48
CA GLN A 284 17.39 -2.29 -18.66
C GLN A 284 16.96 -0.86 -18.34
N ALA A 285 15.84 -0.67 -17.59
CA ALA A 285 15.39 0.66 -17.16
C ALA A 285 16.44 1.37 -16.29
N ILE A 286 17.14 0.64 -15.42
CA ILE A 286 18.25 1.18 -14.61
C ILE A 286 19.41 1.59 -15.52
N GLN A 287 19.80 0.72 -16.45
CA GLN A 287 20.91 0.95 -17.37
C GLN A 287 20.70 2.17 -18.27
N ASP A 288 19.48 2.36 -18.74
CA ASP A 288 19.10 3.48 -19.61
C ASP A 288 18.91 4.80 -18.84
N GLY A 289 19.13 4.81 -17.52
CA GLY A 289 18.88 5.97 -16.67
C GLY A 289 17.40 6.33 -16.54
N GLY A 290 16.52 5.41 -16.92
CA GLY A 290 15.05 5.61 -16.91
C GLY A 290 14.40 5.47 -15.53
N VAL A 291 15.19 5.22 -14.47
CA VAL A 291 14.65 5.10 -13.10
C VAL A 291 14.79 6.43 -12.38
N GLN A 292 13.67 7.10 -12.14
CA GLN A 292 13.64 8.31 -11.35
C GLN A 292 13.68 8.01 -9.85
N GLY A 293 14.23 8.93 -9.05
CA GLY A 293 14.30 8.80 -7.60
C GLY A 293 15.30 7.77 -7.08
N THR A 294 16.04 7.09 -7.96
CA THR A 294 17.10 6.12 -7.62
C THR A 294 16.65 5.00 -6.67
N GLN A 295 15.42 4.51 -6.83
CA GLN A 295 14.83 3.48 -5.96
C GLN A 295 13.94 2.53 -6.75
N LEU A 296 14.01 1.23 -6.39
CA LEU A 296 13.05 0.19 -6.77
C LEU A 296 12.44 -0.44 -5.53
N GLN A 297 11.21 -0.90 -5.66
CA GLN A 297 10.53 -1.65 -4.63
C GLN A 297 10.09 -3.01 -5.16
N ILE A 298 10.42 -4.08 -4.43
CA ILE A 298 9.93 -5.44 -4.67
C ILE A 298 9.11 -5.87 -3.46
N SER A 299 7.98 -6.49 -3.73
CA SER A 299 7.07 -7.09 -2.78
C SER A 299 6.91 -8.56 -3.11
N TYR A 300 7.18 -9.47 -2.17
CA TYR A 300 7.16 -10.90 -2.41
C TYR A 300 6.45 -11.67 -1.30
N ASP A 301 5.52 -12.56 -1.67
CA ASP A 301 4.87 -13.50 -0.75
C ASP A 301 5.60 -14.84 -0.72
N GLY A 302 6.87 -14.79 -0.38
CA GLY A 302 7.71 -15.96 -0.20
C GLY A 302 8.89 -15.65 0.73
N SER A 303 9.86 -16.53 0.75
CA SER A 303 11.09 -16.33 1.50
C SER A 303 11.97 -15.29 0.80
N ILE A 304 12.19 -14.13 1.44
CA ILE A 304 13.11 -13.12 0.93
C ILE A 304 14.53 -13.72 0.79
N ARG A 305 14.93 -14.63 1.68
CA ARG A 305 16.22 -15.31 1.60
C ARG A 305 16.34 -16.15 0.33
N GLU A 306 15.26 -16.86 -0.04
CA GLU A 306 15.23 -17.64 -1.29
C GLU A 306 15.25 -16.70 -2.51
N LEU A 307 14.47 -15.62 -2.49
CA LEU A 307 14.49 -14.61 -3.55
C LEU A 307 15.91 -14.06 -3.78
N GLN A 308 16.61 -13.76 -2.68
CA GLN A 308 17.97 -13.23 -2.73
C GLN A 308 18.99 -14.25 -3.29
N ALA A 309 18.71 -15.53 -3.23
CA ALA A 309 19.54 -16.59 -3.81
C ALA A 309 19.27 -16.83 -5.31
N TRP A 310 18.27 -16.15 -5.89
CA TRP A 310 17.97 -16.30 -7.31
C TRP A 310 19.02 -15.59 -8.18
N PRO A 311 19.54 -16.25 -9.24
CA PRO A 311 20.50 -15.61 -10.14
C PRO A 311 20.00 -14.31 -10.74
N GLU A 312 18.72 -14.27 -11.15
CA GLU A 312 18.09 -13.10 -11.76
C GLU A 312 17.98 -11.93 -10.78
N PHE A 313 17.74 -12.23 -9.49
CA PHE A 313 17.73 -11.21 -8.45
C PHE A 313 19.14 -10.69 -8.15
N ALA A 314 20.14 -11.57 -8.16
CA ALA A 314 21.54 -11.19 -7.97
C ALA A 314 22.00 -10.23 -9.08
N GLN A 315 21.67 -10.50 -10.35
CA GLN A 315 21.95 -9.64 -11.49
C GLN A 315 21.28 -8.26 -11.35
N LEU A 316 19.99 -8.24 -11.04
CA LEU A 316 19.26 -6.97 -10.79
C LEU A 316 19.91 -6.17 -9.66
N ARG A 317 20.31 -6.83 -8.56
CA ARG A 317 20.98 -6.17 -7.44
C ARG A 317 22.31 -5.58 -7.85
N GLU A 318 23.16 -6.35 -8.53
CA GLU A 318 24.46 -5.89 -9.02
C GLU A 318 24.31 -4.67 -9.93
N ARG A 319 23.33 -4.72 -10.84
CA ARG A 319 23.01 -3.58 -11.71
C ARG A 319 22.54 -2.37 -10.90
N ALA A 320 21.65 -2.57 -9.95
CA ALA A 320 21.15 -1.50 -9.11
C ALA A 320 22.27 -0.85 -8.28
N ASP A 321 23.15 -1.67 -7.67
CA ASP A 321 24.29 -1.20 -6.89
C ASP A 321 25.29 -0.42 -7.77
N SER A 322 25.59 -0.90 -8.98
CA SER A 322 26.51 -0.24 -9.91
C SER A 322 26.02 1.14 -10.38
N MET A 323 24.71 1.34 -10.41
CA MET A 323 24.06 2.59 -10.83
C MET A 323 23.52 3.41 -9.64
N GLN A 324 23.89 3.05 -8.41
CA GLN A 324 23.46 3.70 -7.18
C GLN A 324 21.92 3.75 -7.00
N VAL A 325 21.23 2.77 -7.55
CA VAL A 325 19.79 2.58 -7.37
C VAL A 325 19.53 1.68 -6.16
N ARG A 326 18.79 2.15 -5.18
CA ARG A 326 18.46 1.37 -3.99
C ARG A 326 17.35 0.38 -4.27
N LEU A 327 17.63 -0.89 -4.05
CA LEU A 327 16.68 -1.98 -4.17
C LEU A 327 16.07 -2.30 -2.80
N HIS A 328 14.77 -2.06 -2.65
CA HIS A 328 14.01 -2.39 -1.45
C HIS A 328 13.21 -3.65 -1.66
N VAL A 329 13.29 -4.58 -0.72
CA VAL A 329 12.53 -5.85 -0.75
C VAL A 329 11.72 -5.96 0.52
N THR A 330 10.43 -6.22 0.38
CA THR A 330 9.51 -6.40 1.50
C THR A 330 8.66 -7.65 1.32
N HIS A 331 8.12 -8.14 2.42
CA HIS A 331 7.07 -9.14 2.35
C HIS A 331 5.76 -8.51 1.89
N MET A 332 5.01 -9.26 1.10
CA MET A 332 3.66 -8.88 0.69
C MET A 332 2.72 -8.86 1.90
N SER A 333 1.84 -7.86 1.98
CA SER A 333 0.83 -7.69 3.02
C SER A 333 -0.23 -8.80 2.98
N LEU A 334 -1.02 -8.95 4.05
CA LEU A 334 -2.14 -9.89 4.05
C LEU A 334 -3.17 -9.50 2.99
N ALA A 335 -3.48 -8.21 2.86
CA ALA A 335 -4.33 -7.69 1.79
C ALA A 335 -3.74 -8.03 0.40
N GLY A 336 -2.44 -7.86 0.23
CA GLY A 336 -1.74 -8.24 -1.00
C GLY A 336 -1.86 -9.73 -1.34
N ARG A 337 -1.72 -10.60 -0.35
CA ARG A 337 -1.89 -12.05 -0.50
C ARG A 337 -3.31 -12.45 -0.90
N ILE A 338 -4.31 -11.71 -0.41
CA ILE A 338 -5.72 -11.92 -0.76
C ILE A 338 -5.97 -11.50 -2.22
N TRP A 339 -5.47 -10.33 -2.62
CA TRP A 339 -5.67 -9.84 -3.99
C TRP A 339 -4.80 -10.54 -5.02
N ALA A 340 -3.50 -10.65 -4.76
CA ALA A 340 -2.54 -11.13 -5.76
C ALA A 340 -2.32 -12.65 -5.75
N SER A 341 -2.85 -13.36 -4.77
CA SER A 341 -2.60 -14.76 -4.41
C SER A 341 -1.26 -15.02 -3.71
N THR A 342 -1.18 -16.20 -3.07
CA THR A 342 0.05 -16.64 -2.38
C THR A 342 1.19 -16.86 -3.37
N GLY A 343 2.41 -16.57 -2.94
CA GLY A 343 3.63 -16.76 -3.71
C GLY A 343 3.83 -15.77 -4.86
N SER A 344 3.00 -14.73 -4.95
CA SER A 344 3.10 -13.69 -5.98
C SER A 344 4.22 -12.72 -5.69
N ILE A 345 4.69 -12.04 -6.74
CA ILE A 345 5.72 -11.00 -6.67
C ILE A 345 5.24 -9.75 -7.40
N SER A 346 5.55 -8.59 -6.83
CA SER A 346 5.33 -7.30 -7.46
C SER A 346 6.63 -6.50 -7.45
N LEU A 347 6.90 -5.78 -8.54
CA LEU A 347 8.01 -4.86 -8.67
C LEU A 347 7.49 -3.50 -9.10
N ALA A 348 8.01 -2.42 -8.53
CA ALA A 348 7.67 -1.07 -8.93
C ALA A 348 8.92 -0.19 -9.04
N LEU A 349 8.90 0.72 -10.01
CA LEU A 349 9.87 1.77 -10.20
C LEU A 349 9.18 3.06 -10.68
N LEU A 350 9.85 4.19 -10.54
CA LEU A 350 9.41 5.45 -11.13
C LEU A 350 10.09 5.65 -12.47
N GLN A 351 9.29 5.91 -13.50
CA GLN A 351 9.77 6.29 -14.83
C GLN A 351 9.44 7.76 -15.10
N PRO A 352 10.21 8.46 -15.94
CA PRO A 352 9.79 9.75 -16.44
C PRO A 352 8.42 9.63 -17.10
N SER A 353 7.52 10.57 -16.85
CA SER A 353 6.29 10.64 -17.63
C SER A 353 6.68 10.74 -19.11
N ILE A 354 6.23 9.80 -19.92
CA ILE A 354 6.43 9.86 -21.37
C ILE A 354 5.76 11.15 -21.82
N ARG A 355 6.55 12.12 -22.28
CA ARG A 355 5.98 13.31 -22.94
C ARG A 355 5.22 12.80 -24.18
N GLU A 356 3.97 13.27 -24.33
CA GLU A 356 3.18 12.99 -25.52
C GLU A 356 4.06 13.23 -26.77
N GLY A 357 4.32 12.20 -27.54
CA GLY A 357 5.09 12.27 -28.78
C GLY A 357 6.25 11.29 -28.92
N GLN A 358 6.64 10.55 -27.89
CA GLN A 358 7.61 9.45 -28.03
C GLN A 358 6.87 8.11 -28.02
N ALA A 359 6.80 7.46 -29.17
CA ALA A 359 6.31 6.10 -29.27
C ALA A 359 7.17 5.17 -28.39
N PRO A 360 6.56 4.19 -27.70
CA PRO A 360 7.34 3.19 -26.97
C PRO A 360 8.19 2.40 -27.97
N VAL A 361 9.50 2.32 -27.68
CA VAL A 361 10.45 1.44 -28.36
C VAL A 361 10.17 0.00 -27.96
#